data_2a48c28d0d8103c81edef48a588283d0
#
_entry.id   2a48c28d0d8103c81edef48a588283d0
#
_cell.length_a   1.000
_cell.length_b   1.000
_cell.length_c   1.000
_cell.angle_alpha   90.00
_cell.angle_beta   90.00
_cell.angle_gamma   90.00
#
_symmetry.space_group_name_H-M   'P 1'
#
loop_
_entity.id
_entity.type
_entity.pdbx_description
1 polymer ?
#
loop_
_entity_poly.entity_id
_entity_poly.type
_entity_poly.pdbx_seq_one_letter_code
_entity_poly.pdbx_strand_id
1 'polypeptide(L)'
;MTETDRASRPGGRSARVRSDVLAAVAAELTEHGYDGLTIDGVAARSGVHRTTVYRRWKTVAGLLVDLLQTDDDWAPADTGSLEGDLIALNREVYDALAEQPSVTQAVIAASFRTPEAAEALTKFWADRYRRSAVVVERAVARGEVPATTNGHEVVVAATAPLYHQLVLLKQPLTRAAADRYARLASTM
;
A
#
# COMPACT_ATOMS: atom_id res chain seq x y z
N MET A 1 -31.68 32.28 22.76
CA MET A 1 -30.85 32.36 21.56
C MET A 1 -29.45 31.99 21.98
N THR A 2 -29.11 30.74 21.82
CA THR A 2 -27.75 30.23 22.14
C THR A 2 -27.17 29.70 20.84
N GLU A 3 -26.27 30.48 20.32
CA GLU A 3 -25.47 30.21 19.14
C GLU A 3 -24.49 29.11 19.46
N THR A 4 -24.70 27.93 18.89
CA THR A 4 -23.82 26.78 19.08
C THR A 4 -22.61 26.95 18.18
N ASP A 5 -21.53 27.44 18.79
CA ASP A 5 -20.19 27.50 18.21
C ASP A 5 -19.72 26.09 17.78
N ARG A 6 -19.79 25.80 16.47
CA ARG A 6 -19.22 24.60 15.87
C ARG A 6 -17.70 24.77 15.82
N ALA A 7 -17.04 24.44 16.91
CA ALA A 7 -15.59 24.30 16.94
C ALA A 7 -15.15 23.30 15.86
N SER A 8 -14.61 23.82 14.77
CA SER A 8 -13.93 23.06 13.72
C SER A 8 -12.75 22.30 14.36
N ARG A 9 -12.83 20.95 14.40
CA ARG A 9 -11.74 20.11 14.91
C ARG A 9 -10.47 20.39 14.12
N PRO A 10 -9.32 20.71 14.78
CA PRO A 10 -8.08 21.14 14.10
C PRO A 10 -7.47 20.11 13.13
N GLY A 11 -7.89 18.81 13.18
CA GLY A 11 -7.40 17.75 12.31
C GLY A 11 -8.04 17.69 10.90
N GLY A 12 -9.28 18.15 10.72
CA GLY A 12 -10.03 17.91 9.49
C GLY A 12 -9.46 18.59 8.24
N ARG A 13 -9.02 19.84 8.33
CA ARG A 13 -8.44 20.59 7.21
C ARG A 13 -7.08 20.04 6.78
N SER A 14 -6.21 19.71 7.74
CA SER A 14 -4.89 19.14 7.46
C SER A 14 -4.97 17.75 6.85
N ALA A 15 -5.90 16.91 7.34
CA ALA A 15 -6.13 15.58 6.78
C ALA A 15 -6.68 15.66 5.35
N ARG A 16 -7.64 16.56 5.08
CA ARG A 16 -8.17 16.77 3.74
C ARG A 16 -7.09 17.24 2.76
N VAL A 17 -6.27 18.23 3.14
CA VAL A 17 -5.14 18.69 2.31
C VAL A 17 -4.17 17.55 2.02
N ARG A 18 -3.87 16.69 3.00
CA ARG A 18 -3.03 15.51 2.79
C ARG A 18 -3.66 14.56 1.77
N SER A 19 -4.93 14.23 1.94
CA SER A 19 -5.65 13.33 1.04
C SER A 19 -5.68 13.87 -0.41
N ASP A 20 -6.01 15.16 -0.59
CA ASP A 20 -6.07 15.79 -1.92
C ASP A 20 -4.68 15.79 -2.60
N VAL A 21 -3.61 16.06 -1.85
CA VAL A 21 -2.24 16.03 -2.37
C VAL A 21 -1.80 14.61 -2.72
N LEU A 22 -2.06 13.61 -1.87
CA LEU A 22 -1.66 12.22 -2.13
C LEU A 22 -2.44 11.62 -3.31
N ALA A 23 -3.72 11.95 -3.48
CA ALA A 23 -4.49 11.58 -4.68
C ALA A 23 -3.87 12.19 -5.96
N ALA A 24 -3.43 13.44 -5.90
CA ALA A 24 -2.73 14.08 -7.02
C ALA A 24 -1.37 13.43 -7.30
N VAL A 25 -0.60 13.05 -6.25
CA VAL A 25 0.67 12.32 -6.42
C VAL A 25 0.45 11.00 -7.13
N ALA A 26 -0.55 10.21 -6.71
CA ALA A 26 -0.88 8.93 -7.33
C ALA A 26 -1.22 9.12 -8.81
N ALA A 27 -2.06 10.10 -9.15
CA ALA A 27 -2.44 10.40 -10.53
C ALA A 27 -1.22 10.86 -11.38
N GLU A 28 -0.43 11.84 -10.91
CA GLU A 28 0.78 12.30 -11.61
C GLU A 28 1.78 11.15 -11.84
N LEU A 29 1.99 10.32 -10.81
CA LEU A 29 2.91 9.18 -10.89
C LEU A 29 2.44 8.14 -11.92
N THR A 30 1.15 7.86 -11.99
CA THR A 30 0.60 6.87 -12.92
C THR A 30 0.53 7.38 -14.36
N GLU A 31 0.29 8.68 -14.55
CA GLU A 31 0.19 9.29 -15.88
C GLU A 31 1.55 9.65 -16.48
N HIS A 32 2.47 10.17 -15.67
CA HIS A 32 3.73 10.74 -16.13
C HIS A 32 4.98 9.99 -15.66
N GLY A 33 4.80 8.98 -14.80
CA GLY A 33 5.90 8.25 -14.16
C GLY A 33 6.68 9.11 -13.14
N TYR A 34 7.73 8.51 -12.56
CA TYR A 34 8.54 9.22 -11.56
C TYR A 34 9.26 10.45 -12.11
N ASP A 35 9.78 10.36 -13.33
CA ASP A 35 10.56 11.45 -13.97
C ASP A 35 9.68 12.67 -14.28
N GLY A 36 8.38 12.47 -14.50
CA GLY A 36 7.40 13.55 -14.71
C GLY A 36 6.75 14.08 -13.43
N LEU A 37 6.93 13.39 -12.29
CA LEU A 37 6.35 13.79 -11.02
C LEU A 37 7.07 15.02 -10.44
N THR A 38 6.35 16.13 -10.30
CA THR A 38 6.87 17.39 -9.78
C THR A 38 5.97 17.97 -8.68
N ILE A 39 6.58 18.75 -7.75
CA ILE A 39 5.79 19.46 -6.73
C ILE A 39 4.80 20.44 -7.39
N ASP A 40 5.18 21.05 -8.50
CA ASP A 40 4.33 22.01 -9.23
C ASP A 40 3.14 21.31 -9.88
N GLY A 41 3.34 20.16 -10.52
CA GLY A 41 2.28 19.33 -11.09
C GLY A 41 1.28 18.85 -10.02
N VAL A 42 1.81 18.34 -8.90
CA VAL A 42 0.99 17.91 -7.76
C VAL A 42 0.20 19.10 -7.16
N ALA A 43 0.81 20.28 -7.01
CA ALA A 43 0.13 21.45 -6.50
C ALA A 43 -1.01 21.91 -7.45
N ALA A 44 -0.73 21.94 -8.75
CA ALA A 44 -1.73 22.30 -9.76
C ALA A 44 -2.92 21.32 -9.78
N ARG A 45 -2.64 20.01 -9.75
CA ARG A 45 -3.68 18.97 -9.76
C ARG A 45 -4.51 18.92 -8.48
N SER A 46 -3.86 19.03 -7.31
CA SER A 46 -4.54 18.99 -6.02
C SER A 46 -5.30 20.27 -5.67
N GLY A 47 -5.06 21.37 -6.36
CA GLY A 47 -5.57 22.70 -6.00
C GLY A 47 -4.96 23.27 -4.70
N VAL A 48 -3.94 22.61 -4.15
CA VAL A 48 -3.24 23.06 -2.94
C VAL A 48 -2.08 23.95 -3.31
N HIS A 49 -1.98 25.11 -2.65
CA HIS A 49 -0.94 26.08 -2.98
C HIS A 49 0.47 25.47 -2.85
N ARG A 50 1.33 25.71 -3.86
CA ARG A 50 2.69 25.17 -3.96
C ARG A 50 3.51 25.29 -2.67
N THR A 51 3.44 26.44 -2.00
CA THR A 51 4.17 26.67 -0.73
C THR A 51 3.69 25.75 0.40
N THR A 52 2.43 25.36 0.40
CA THR A 52 1.87 24.41 1.37
C THR A 52 2.40 23.00 1.10
N VAL A 53 2.42 22.56 -0.16
CA VAL A 53 2.98 21.28 -0.57
C VAL A 53 4.47 21.24 -0.21
N TYR A 54 5.24 22.24 -0.67
CA TYR A 54 6.68 22.31 -0.40
C TYR A 54 7.03 22.33 1.09
N ARG A 55 6.30 23.10 1.89
CA ARG A 55 6.55 23.19 3.33
C ARG A 55 6.38 21.85 4.04
N ARG A 56 5.43 21.03 3.61
CA ARG A 56 5.10 19.76 4.26
C ARG A 56 5.97 18.61 3.78
N TRP A 57 6.18 18.48 2.48
CA TRP A 57 6.87 17.30 1.89
C TRP A 57 8.26 17.58 1.37
N LYS A 58 8.61 18.85 1.12
CA LYS A 58 9.92 19.37 0.69
C LYS A 58 10.42 18.83 -0.66
N THR A 59 10.28 17.52 -0.92
CA THR A 59 10.78 16.83 -2.11
C THR A 59 9.73 15.88 -2.68
N VAL A 60 9.93 15.47 -3.94
CA VAL A 60 9.14 14.41 -4.58
C VAL A 60 9.26 13.09 -3.80
N ALA A 61 10.46 12.76 -3.32
CA ALA A 61 10.66 11.58 -2.47
C ALA A 61 9.82 11.65 -1.18
N GLY A 62 9.72 12.83 -0.55
CA GLY A 62 8.87 13.03 0.62
C GLY A 62 7.38 12.81 0.33
N LEU A 63 6.91 13.16 -0.87
CA LEU A 63 5.55 12.87 -1.33
C LEU A 63 5.32 11.36 -1.48
N LEU A 64 6.28 10.63 -2.06
CA LEU A 64 6.21 9.17 -2.20
C LEU A 64 6.24 8.45 -0.85
N VAL A 65 7.08 8.90 0.09
CA VAL A 65 7.12 8.36 1.46
C VAL A 65 5.74 8.46 2.10
N ASP A 66 5.08 9.62 2.00
CA ASP A 66 3.75 9.84 2.60
C ASP A 66 2.65 9.06 1.84
N LEU A 67 2.77 8.90 0.51
CA LEU A 67 1.87 8.07 -0.30
C LEU A 67 1.91 6.59 0.11
N LEU A 68 3.10 6.09 0.46
CA LEU A 68 3.32 4.71 0.88
C LEU A 68 2.95 4.46 2.35
N GLN A 69 2.77 5.50 3.16
CA GLN A 69 2.33 5.30 4.54
C GLN A 69 0.95 4.67 4.55
N THR A 70 0.91 3.41 4.96
CA THR A 70 -0.34 2.68 5.17
C THR A 70 -1.17 3.42 6.23
N ASP A 71 -2.47 3.52 6.01
CA ASP A 71 -3.36 4.04 7.06
C ASP A 71 -3.14 3.23 8.35
N ASP A 72 -3.02 3.92 9.48
CA ASP A 72 -2.75 3.28 10.78
C ASP A 72 -3.79 2.19 11.11
N ASP A 73 -5.00 2.33 10.57
CA ASP A 73 -6.12 1.41 10.78
C ASP A 73 -6.13 0.18 9.84
N TRP A 74 -5.21 0.10 8.85
CA TRP A 74 -5.19 -1.08 7.96
C TRP A 74 -4.81 -2.35 8.73
N ALA A 75 -5.63 -3.38 8.59
CA ALA A 75 -5.39 -4.73 9.10
C ALA A 75 -5.85 -5.76 8.06
N PRO A 76 -5.17 -6.93 7.95
CA PRO A 76 -5.63 -7.99 7.08
C PRO A 76 -6.94 -8.58 7.60
N ALA A 77 -7.77 -9.08 6.69
CA ALA A 77 -9.05 -9.72 7.02
C ALA A 77 -8.87 -10.83 8.06
N ASP A 78 -9.92 -11.07 8.85
CA ASP A 78 -10.03 -12.22 9.74
C ASP A 78 -11.26 -13.04 9.29
N THR A 79 -10.99 -14.07 8.50
CA THR A 79 -12.02 -14.92 7.89
C THR A 79 -12.31 -16.17 8.71
N GLY A 80 -11.55 -16.39 9.78
CA GLY A 80 -11.65 -17.58 10.63
C GLY A 80 -10.78 -18.76 10.19
N SER A 81 -9.95 -18.61 9.14
CA SER A 81 -8.98 -19.62 8.72
C SER A 81 -7.75 -18.99 8.05
N LEU A 82 -6.58 -19.65 8.16
CA LEU A 82 -5.35 -19.19 7.50
C LEU A 82 -5.52 -19.11 5.98
N GLU A 83 -6.13 -20.14 5.39
CA GLU A 83 -6.40 -20.15 3.94
C GLU A 83 -7.26 -18.95 3.53
N GLY A 84 -8.35 -18.69 4.23
CA GLY A 84 -9.25 -17.59 3.93
C GLY A 84 -8.58 -16.21 4.08
N ASP A 85 -7.79 -16.04 5.14
CA ASP A 85 -7.05 -14.80 5.41
C ASP A 85 -6.00 -14.52 4.33
N LEU A 86 -5.24 -15.55 3.90
CA LEU A 86 -4.26 -15.42 2.81
C LEU A 86 -4.92 -15.21 1.45
N ILE A 87 -6.09 -15.82 1.18
CA ILE A 87 -6.87 -15.54 -0.03
C ILE A 87 -7.32 -14.09 -0.06
N ALA A 88 -7.83 -13.56 1.04
CA ALA A 88 -8.25 -12.15 1.13
C ALA A 88 -7.05 -11.22 0.88
N LEU A 89 -5.91 -11.48 1.51
CA LEU A 89 -4.68 -10.72 1.32
C LEU A 89 -4.19 -10.76 -0.15
N ASN A 90 -4.18 -11.95 -0.78
CA ASN A 90 -3.77 -12.09 -2.16
C ASN A 90 -4.71 -11.38 -3.13
N ARG A 91 -6.01 -11.30 -2.83
CA ARG A 91 -6.98 -10.56 -3.64
C ARG A 91 -6.74 -9.06 -3.54
N GLU A 92 -6.43 -8.52 -2.34
CA GLU A 92 -6.01 -7.11 -2.21
C GLU A 92 -4.77 -6.81 -3.04
N VAL A 93 -3.74 -7.65 -2.94
CA VAL A 93 -2.49 -7.50 -3.71
C VAL A 93 -2.78 -7.58 -5.21
N TYR A 94 -3.58 -8.57 -5.64
CA TYR A 94 -3.97 -8.73 -7.03
C TYR A 94 -4.68 -7.49 -7.56
N ASP A 95 -5.68 -6.97 -6.84
CA ASP A 95 -6.45 -5.81 -7.26
C ASP A 95 -5.56 -4.57 -7.39
N ALA A 96 -4.68 -4.32 -6.41
CA ALA A 96 -3.73 -3.21 -6.45
C ALA A 96 -2.72 -3.29 -7.60
N LEU A 97 -2.36 -4.51 -8.04
CA LEU A 97 -1.43 -4.71 -9.16
C LEU A 97 -2.12 -4.78 -10.52
N ALA A 98 -3.36 -5.30 -10.58
CA ALA A 98 -4.11 -5.48 -11.82
C ALA A 98 -4.87 -4.21 -12.25
N GLU A 99 -5.13 -3.28 -11.34
CA GLU A 99 -5.74 -1.99 -11.64
C GLU A 99 -4.92 -1.23 -12.70
N GLN A 100 -5.61 -0.57 -13.64
CA GLN A 100 -4.95 0.21 -14.67
C GLN A 100 -5.49 1.64 -14.70
N PRO A 101 -4.66 2.64 -14.43
CA PRO A 101 -3.22 2.57 -14.07
C PRO A 101 -3.01 2.12 -12.61
N SER A 102 -1.96 1.32 -12.36
CA SER A 102 -1.64 0.84 -11.01
C SER A 102 -0.65 1.75 -10.29
N VAL A 103 -1.09 2.35 -9.20
CA VAL A 103 -0.23 3.15 -8.30
C VAL A 103 0.88 2.28 -7.71
N THR A 104 0.56 1.04 -7.32
CA THR A 104 1.53 0.10 -6.75
C THR A 104 2.67 -0.20 -7.73
N GLN A 105 2.34 -0.50 -9.00
CA GLN A 105 3.37 -0.71 -10.02
C GLN A 105 4.21 0.56 -10.28
N ALA A 106 3.57 1.74 -10.31
CA ALA A 106 4.25 3.01 -10.52
C ALA A 106 5.23 3.33 -9.38
N VAL A 107 4.84 3.07 -8.13
CA VAL A 107 5.72 3.24 -6.96
C VAL A 107 6.89 2.25 -6.99
N ILE A 108 6.65 0.98 -7.34
CA ILE A 108 7.73 -0.01 -7.52
C ILE A 108 8.71 0.47 -8.59
N ALA A 109 8.22 0.96 -9.73
CA ALA A 109 9.08 1.51 -10.79
C ALA A 109 9.89 2.72 -10.30
N ALA A 110 9.30 3.61 -9.51
CA ALA A 110 9.99 4.78 -8.93
C ALA A 110 11.15 4.39 -8.01
N SER A 111 11.04 3.25 -7.29
CA SER A 111 12.09 2.78 -6.37
C SER A 111 13.41 2.42 -7.06
N PHE A 112 13.40 2.14 -8.37
CA PHE A 112 14.61 1.91 -9.15
C PHE A 112 15.29 3.20 -9.64
N ARG A 113 14.69 4.37 -9.37
CA ARG A 113 15.16 5.66 -9.89
C ARG A 113 15.98 6.44 -8.86
N THR A 114 15.64 6.35 -7.58
CA THR A 114 16.35 7.06 -6.52
C THR A 114 16.50 6.22 -5.25
N PRO A 115 17.60 6.42 -4.49
CA PRO A 115 17.78 5.77 -3.19
C PRO A 115 16.67 6.08 -2.19
N GLU A 116 16.15 7.31 -2.20
CA GLU A 116 15.10 7.75 -1.29
C GLU A 116 13.78 7.01 -1.55
N ALA A 117 13.41 6.82 -2.82
CA ALA A 117 12.23 6.03 -3.19
C ALA A 117 12.42 4.55 -2.85
N ALA A 118 13.62 4.00 -3.04
CA ALA A 118 13.94 2.63 -2.64
C ALA A 118 13.84 2.42 -1.12
N GLU A 119 14.39 3.36 -0.33
CA GLU A 119 14.29 3.31 1.14
C GLU A 119 12.83 3.40 1.63
N ALA A 120 12.03 4.29 1.01
CA ALA A 120 10.61 4.43 1.32
C ALA A 120 9.85 3.12 1.06
N LEU A 121 10.08 2.49 -0.10
CA LEU A 121 9.47 1.22 -0.45
C LEU A 121 9.92 0.09 0.48
N THR A 122 11.18 0.05 0.87
CA THR A 122 11.70 -0.93 1.84
C THR A 122 10.99 -0.82 3.19
N LYS A 123 10.81 0.39 3.71
CA LYS A 123 10.09 0.64 4.96
C LYS A 123 8.60 0.23 4.86
N PHE A 124 7.97 0.57 3.74
CA PHE A 124 6.61 0.15 3.46
C PHE A 124 6.46 -1.38 3.51
N TRP A 125 7.31 -2.12 2.81
CA TRP A 125 7.26 -3.58 2.79
C TRP A 125 7.53 -4.19 4.17
N ALA A 126 8.49 -3.67 4.91
CA ALA A 126 8.79 -4.13 6.26
C ALA A 126 7.56 -3.99 7.18
N ASP A 127 6.88 -2.85 7.13
CA ASP A 127 5.64 -2.63 7.90
C ASP A 127 4.49 -3.52 7.40
N ARG A 128 4.28 -3.59 6.08
CA ARG A 128 3.20 -4.37 5.48
C ARG A 128 3.31 -5.85 5.83
N TYR A 129 4.49 -6.46 5.70
CA TYR A 129 4.72 -7.87 6.06
C TYR A 129 4.56 -8.11 7.55
N ARG A 130 5.09 -7.22 8.40
CA ARG A 130 4.91 -7.30 9.85
C ARG A 130 3.42 -7.31 10.23
N ARG A 131 2.63 -6.41 9.68
CA ARG A 131 1.18 -6.32 9.94
C ARG A 131 0.42 -7.51 9.35
N SER A 132 0.82 -7.99 8.18
CA SER A 132 0.20 -9.16 7.53
C SER A 132 0.47 -10.45 8.30
N ALA A 133 1.59 -10.57 9.02
CA ALA A 133 1.95 -11.79 9.77
C ALA A 133 0.90 -12.16 10.85
N VAL A 134 0.06 -11.24 11.28
CA VAL A 134 -1.02 -11.50 12.25
C VAL A 134 -1.99 -12.59 11.79
N VAL A 135 -2.13 -12.84 10.49
CA VAL A 135 -2.98 -13.94 9.97
C VAL A 135 -2.44 -15.30 10.41
N VAL A 136 -1.10 -15.45 10.48
CA VAL A 136 -0.45 -16.67 10.98
C VAL A 136 -0.52 -16.76 12.49
N GLU A 137 -0.38 -15.65 13.23
CA GLU A 137 -0.56 -15.62 14.68
C GLU A 137 -1.98 -16.09 15.08
N ARG A 138 -3.01 -15.64 14.35
CA ARG A 138 -4.39 -16.10 14.53
C ARG A 138 -4.53 -17.60 14.23
N ALA A 139 -3.91 -18.09 13.15
CA ALA A 139 -3.92 -19.51 12.79
C ALA A 139 -3.24 -20.39 13.84
N VAL A 140 -2.12 -19.95 14.42
CA VAL A 140 -1.47 -20.60 15.56
C VAL A 140 -2.41 -20.65 16.76
N ALA A 141 -3.08 -19.54 17.08
CA ALA A 141 -4.02 -19.48 18.20
C ALA A 141 -5.24 -20.43 18.01
N ARG A 142 -5.65 -20.68 16.75
CA ARG A 142 -6.69 -21.65 16.40
C ARG A 142 -6.18 -23.10 16.29
N GLY A 143 -4.86 -23.33 16.37
CA GLY A 143 -4.27 -24.65 16.22
C GLY A 143 -4.20 -25.17 14.79
N GLU A 144 -4.34 -24.30 13.77
CA GLU A 144 -4.28 -24.67 12.35
C GLU A 144 -2.84 -24.95 11.90
N VAL A 145 -1.87 -24.24 12.48
CA VAL A 145 -0.44 -24.39 12.18
C VAL A 145 0.39 -24.43 13.45
N PRO A 146 1.61 -25.02 13.43
CA PRO A 146 2.50 -25.06 14.57
C PRO A 146 2.91 -23.65 15.07
N ALA A 147 3.16 -23.52 16.37
CA ALA A 147 3.63 -22.26 16.97
C ALA A 147 5.03 -21.81 16.44
N THR A 148 5.75 -22.70 15.79
CA THR A 148 7.05 -22.43 15.14
C THR A 148 6.91 -21.86 13.72
N THR A 149 5.68 -21.77 13.18
CA THR A 149 5.44 -21.29 11.82
C THR A 149 5.84 -19.81 11.69
N ASN A 150 6.71 -19.52 10.73
CA ASN A 150 7.18 -18.15 10.47
C ASN A 150 6.15 -17.38 9.66
N GLY A 151 5.44 -16.45 10.31
CA GLY A 151 4.39 -15.66 9.66
C GLY A 151 4.89 -14.81 8.48
N HIS A 152 6.12 -14.30 8.56
CA HIS A 152 6.72 -13.54 7.46
C HIS A 152 6.92 -14.43 6.22
N GLU A 153 7.48 -15.63 6.40
CA GLU A 153 7.75 -16.56 5.30
C GLU A 153 6.45 -17.01 4.61
N VAL A 154 5.42 -17.32 5.39
CA VAL A 154 4.11 -17.70 4.85
C VAL A 154 3.49 -16.57 4.02
N VAL A 155 3.51 -15.34 4.53
CA VAL A 155 2.95 -14.18 3.81
C VAL A 155 3.75 -13.87 2.53
N VAL A 156 5.08 -13.96 2.60
CA VAL A 156 5.94 -13.79 1.41
C VAL A 156 5.64 -14.88 0.39
N ALA A 157 5.55 -16.15 0.80
CA ALA A 157 5.25 -17.26 -0.11
C ALA A 157 3.88 -17.10 -0.79
N ALA A 158 2.88 -16.57 -0.09
CA ALA A 158 1.57 -16.30 -0.66
C ALA A 158 1.59 -15.18 -1.70
N THR A 159 2.26 -14.07 -1.40
CA THR A 159 2.15 -12.82 -2.17
C THR A 159 3.22 -12.65 -3.25
N ALA A 160 4.46 -13.13 -3.05
CA ALA A 160 5.57 -12.94 -3.99
C ALA A 160 5.28 -13.42 -5.43
N PRO A 161 4.57 -14.55 -5.66
CA PRO A 161 4.25 -14.98 -7.02
C PRO A 161 3.42 -13.97 -7.81
N LEU A 162 2.57 -13.15 -7.15
CA LEU A 162 1.77 -12.12 -7.80
C LEU A 162 2.66 -10.99 -8.34
N TYR A 163 3.59 -10.51 -7.53
CA TYR A 163 4.57 -9.49 -7.95
C TYR A 163 5.47 -10.02 -9.07
N HIS A 164 5.96 -11.26 -8.93
CA HIS A 164 6.76 -11.90 -9.95
C HIS A 164 6.03 -11.93 -11.30
N GLN A 165 4.78 -12.41 -11.32
CA GLN A 165 4.04 -12.57 -12.56
C GLN A 165 3.57 -11.25 -13.15
N LEU A 166 2.93 -10.38 -12.36
CA LEU A 166 2.34 -9.13 -12.85
C LEU A 166 3.37 -8.01 -13.08
N VAL A 167 4.39 -7.91 -12.21
CA VAL A 167 5.35 -6.80 -12.25
C VAL A 167 6.61 -7.17 -13.02
N LEU A 168 7.23 -8.33 -12.74
CA LEU A 168 8.51 -8.71 -13.36
C LEU A 168 8.31 -9.35 -14.73
N LEU A 169 7.42 -10.34 -14.85
CA LEU A 169 7.18 -11.03 -16.11
C LEU A 169 6.20 -10.29 -17.04
N LYS A 170 5.44 -9.32 -16.52
CA LYS A 170 4.39 -8.60 -17.26
C LYS A 170 3.36 -9.55 -17.90
N GLN A 171 3.06 -10.67 -17.23
CA GLN A 171 2.12 -11.65 -17.70
C GLN A 171 0.78 -11.53 -16.99
N PRO A 172 -0.35 -11.81 -17.65
CA PRO A 172 -1.65 -11.78 -17.01
C PRO A 172 -1.74 -12.83 -15.90
N LEU A 173 -2.41 -12.45 -14.82
CA LEU A 173 -2.77 -13.32 -13.71
C LEU A 173 -4.28 -13.27 -13.52
N THR A 174 -4.90 -14.35 -13.08
CA THR A 174 -6.32 -14.37 -12.72
C THR A 174 -6.47 -14.37 -11.19
N ARG A 175 -7.61 -13.89 -10.68
CA ARG A 175 -7.94 -14.02 -9.25
C ARG A 175 -7.87 -15.46 -8.76
N ALA A 176 -8.34 -16.42 -9.58
CA ALA A 176 -8.26 -17.85 -9.26
C ALA A 176 -6.81 -18.35 -9.12
N ALA A 177 -5.87 -17.77 -9.88
CA ALA A 177 -4.45 -18.08 -9.73
C ALA A 177 -3.88 -17.45 -8.46
N ALA A 178 -4.26 -16.21 -8.12
CA ALA A 178 -3.89 -15.57 -6.86
C ALA A 178 -4.39 -16.37 -5.63
N ASP A 179 -5.66 -16.81 -5.67
CA ASP A 179 -6.23 -17.69 -4.63
C ASP A 179 -5.45 -19.01 -4.50
N ARG A 180 -4.99 -19.57 -5.61
CA ARG A 180 -4.21 -20.82 -5.63
C ARG A 180 -2.86 -20.67 -4.95
N TYR A 181 -2.16 -19.54 -5.14
CA TYR A 181 -0.91 -19.25 -4.42
C TYR A 181 -1.14 -19.10 -2.92
N ALA A 182 -2.23 -18.47 -2.51
CA ALA A 182 -2.62 -18.38 -1.09
C ALA A 182 -2.83 -19.77 -0.46
N ARG A 183 -3.57 -20.66 -1.15
CA ARG A 183 -3.78 -22.06 -0.68
C ARG A 183 -2.48 -22.84 -0.57
N LEU A 184 -1.56 -22.70 -1.52
CA LEU A 184 -0.25 -23.35 -1.43
C LEU A 184 0.54 -22.87 -0.22
N ALA A 185 0.51 -21.59 0.08
CA ALA A 185 1.21 -21.03 1.23
C ALA A 185 0.57 -21.42 2.58
N SER A 186 -0.75 -21.66 2.62
CA SER A 186 -1.43 -22.05 3.86
C SER A 186 -1.09 -23.49 4.33
N THR A 187 -0.42 -24.28 3.50
CA THR A 187 0.00 -25.66 3.81
C THR A 187 1.46 -25.79 4.23
N MET A 188 2.18 -24.67 4.40
CA MET A 188 3.61 -24.64 4.75
C MET A 188 3.87 -24.93 6.23
#